data_ae39f9d32aab7f9eb74b42fdd84da32f
#
_entry.id   ae39f9d32aab7f9eb74b42fdd84da32f
#
_cell.length_a   1.000
_cell.length_b   1.000
_cell.length_c   1.000
_cell.angle_alpha   90.00
_cell.angle_beta   90.00
_cell.angle_gamma   90.00
#
_symmetry.space_group_name_H-M   'P 1'
#
loop_
_entity.id
_entity.type
_entity.pdbx_description
1 polymer ?
#
loop_
_entity_poly.entity_id
_entity_poly.type
_entity_poly.pdbx_seq_one_letter_code
_entity_poly.pdbx_strand_id
1 'polypeptide(L)'
;DLSELNISSSFVEWHGHTADKIIFCDGYHLQHNPWFSWLPLQPVQGDILTLKTDHPLPNEIVQFGKWLLPLANGQLKLGASWQWQPLDEKPNEKAALDLLDACYPYFPHLRQAQRLEHNVGIRPGTRDKQPFLGQHPEQSNLLVFNGFGSKGSLLIPWHAERFLRYFTRAEPLPTSADINRYTHDYFTR
;
A
#
# COMPACT_ATOMS: atom_id res chain seq x y z
N ASP A 1 4.87 -19.11 -0.73
CA ASP A 1 6.13 -19.28 0.00
C ASP A 1 7.31 -18.98 -0.94
N LEU A 2 8.17 -18.03 -0.56
CA LEU A 2 9.33 -17.63 -1.38
C LEU A 2 10.52 -18.61 -1.27
N SER A 3 10.45 -19.58 -0.36
CA SER A 3 11.49 -20.62 -0.26
C SER A 3 11.55 -21.54 -1.49
N GLU A 4 10.47 -21.58 -2.28
CA GLU A 4 10.37 -22.36 -3.52
C GLU A 4 10.81 -21.56 -4.78
N LEU A 5 11.22 -20.31 -4.62
CA LEU A 5 11.69 -19.50 -5.73
C LEU A 5 13.14 -19.87 -6.09
N ASN A 6 13.31 -20.44 -7.26
CA ASN A 6 14.61 -20.75 -7.85
C ASN A 6 15.04 -19.62 -8.78
N ILE A 7 16.23 -19.08 -8.54
CA ILE A 7 16.80 -17.99 -9.34
C ILE A 7 18.03 -18.49 -10.06
N SER A 8 18.01 -18.43 -11.39
CA SER A 8 19.18 -18.67 -12.23
C SER A 8 19.69 -17.36 -12.84
N SER A 9 20.76 -17.41 -13.60
CA SER A 9 21.26 -16.23 -14.29
C SER A 9 20.36 -15.72 -15.43
N SER A 10 19.47 -16.58 -15.94
CA SER A 10 18.66 -16.29 -17.14
C SER A 10 17.15 -16.38 -16.92
N PHE A 11 16.70 -17.02 -15.85
CA PHE A 11 15.28 -17.17 -15.56
C PHE A 11 15.03 -17.32 -14.06
N VAL A 12 13.78 -17.15 -13.67
CA VAL A 12 13.25 -17.48 -12.34
C VAL A 12 12.19 -18.57 -12.50
N GLU A 13 12.11 -19.47 -11.52
CA GLU A 13 11.09 -20.50 -11.47
C GLU A 13 10.39 -20.49 -10.12
N TRP A 14 9.06 -20.49 -10.11
CA TRP A 14 8.25 -20.49 -8.90
C TRP A 14 6.94 -21.23 -9.12
N HIS A 15 6.64 -22.19 -8.24
CA HIS A 15 5.44 -23.04 -8.34
C HIS A 15 5.24 -23.66 -9.73
N GLY A 16 6.32 -24.11 -10.39
CA GLY A 16 6.27 -24.71 -11.72
C GLY A 16 6.11 -23.72 -12.88
N HIS A 17 6.11 -22.42 -12.61
CA HIS A 17 6.11 -21.37 -13.63
C HIS A 17 7.52 -20.83 -13.82
N THR A 18 7.92 -20.68 -15.08
CA THR A 18 9.21 -20.09 -15.47
C THR A 18 9.00 -18.76 -16.14
N ALA A 19 9.82 -17.75 -15.78
CA ALA A 19 9.81 -16.42 -16.38
C ALA A 19 11.23 -15.85 -16.43
N ASP A 20 11.46 -14.88 -17.31
CA ASP A 20 12.76 -14.17 -17.37
C ASP A 20 12.98 -13.31 -16.11
N LYS A 21 11.90 -12.78 -15.54
CA LYS A 21 11.94 -11.86 -14.40
C LYS A 21 10.72 -12.05 -13.49
N ILE A 22 10.89 -11.70 -12.21
CA ILE A 22 9.80 -11.58 -11.24
C ILE A 22 9.72 -10.15 -10.71
N ILE A 23 8.51 -9.63 -10.54
CA ILE A 23 8.24 -8.31 -9.96
C ILE A 23 7.52 -8.49 -8.63
N PHE A 24 8.16 -8.05 -7.54
CA PHE A 24 7.58 -8.08 -6.21
C PHE A 24 6.66 -6.88 -5.97
N CYS A 25 5.36 -7.18 -5.81
CA CYS A 25 4.29 -6.24 -5.48
C CYS A 25 3.61 -6.61 -4.16
N ASP A 26 4.35 -7.16 -3.23
CA ASP A 26 3.91 -7.87 -2.03
C ASP A 26 3.47 -6.95 -0.87
N GLY A 27 3.33 -5.64 -1.13
CA GLY A 27 2.83 -4.68 -0.16
C GLY A 27 3.74 -4.58 1.06
N TYR A 28 3.15 -4.60 2.26
CA TYR A 28 3.94 -4.49 3.49
C TYR A 28 4.74 -5.77 3.81
N HIS A 29 4.42 -6.91 3.20
CA HIS A 29 5.19 -8.15 3.33
C HIS A 29 6.60 -8.03 2.75
N LEU A 30 6.90 -6.99 1.96
CA LEU A 30 8.25 -6.68 1.48
C LEU A 30 9.28 -6.62 2.60
N GLN A 31 8.88 -6.25 3.81
CA GLN A 31 9.76 -6.24 5.00
C GLN A 31 10.33 -7.63 5.35
N HIS A 32 9.69 -8.71 4.89
CA HIS A 32 10.12 -10.10 5.08
C HIS A 32 10.65 -10.74 3.81
N ASN A 33 10.72 -9.97 2.71
CA ASN A 33 11.22 -10.46 1.44
C ASN A 33 12.75 -10.65 1.52
N PRO A 34 13.30 -11.84 1.22
CA PRO A 34 14.72 -12.12 1.37
C PRO A 34 15.64 -11.21 0.55
N TRP A 35 15.14 -10.68 -0.56
CA TRP A 35 15.92 -9.85 -1.48
C TRP A 35 15.70 -8.35 -1.31
N PHE A 36 14.53 -7.93 -0.81
CA PHE A 36 14.15 -6.51 -0.75
C PHE A 36 13.86 -5.99 0.66
N SER A 37 14.06 -6.80 1.72
CA SER A 37 13.88 -6.38 3.12
C SER A 37 14.83 -5.26 3.57
N TRP A 38 15.89 -4.99 2.82
CA TRP A 38 16.81 -3.88 3.05
C TRP A 38 16.20 -2.50 2.69
N LEU A 39 15.14 -2.47 1.89
CA LEU A 39 14.45 -1.22 1.57
C LEU A 39 13.72 -0.67 2.81
N PRO A 40 13.85 0.65 3.11
CA PRO A 40 13.33 1.25 4.33
C PRO A 40 11.81 1.42 4.31
N LEU A 41 11.09 0.30 4.31
CA LEU A 41 9.64 0.27 4.42
C LEU A 41 9.20 0.77 5.81
N GLN A 42 8.16 1.58 5.85
CA GLN A 42 7.48 2.04 7.06
C GLN A 42 5.99 1.75 6.97
N PRO A 43 5.59 0.50 7.22
CA PRO A 43 4.19 0.12 7.11
C PRO A 43 3.33 0.79 8.18
N VAL A 44 2.08 1.10 7.82
CA VAL A 44 1.11 1.76 8.70
C VAL A 44 -0.24 1.08 8.58
N GLN A 45 -0.74 0.60 9.70
CA GLN A 45 -2.08 0.03 9.79
C GLN A 45 -3.14 1.12 9.82
N GLY A 46 -4.29 0.85 9.23
CA GLY A 46 -5.43 1.77 9.26
C GLY A 46 -6.76 1.04 9.18
N ASP A 47 -7.67 1.53 10.00
CA ASP A 47 -9.05 1.03 10.10
C ASP A 47 -9.97 1.85 9.20
N ILE A 48 -10.98 1.17 8.64
CA ILE A 48 -12.03 1.74 7.82
C ILE A 48 -13.36 1.12 8.28
N LEU A 49 -14.35 1.95 8.53
CA LEU A 49 -15.69 1.51 8.85
C LEU A 49 -16.58 1.56 7.62
N THR A 50 -17.43 0.54 7.44
CA THR A 50 -18.59 0.62 6.54
C THR A 50 -19.81 0.85 7.40
N LEU A 51 -20.50 1.97 7.14
CA LEU A 51 -21.72 2.37 7.85
C LEU A 51 -22.90 2.39 6.90
N LYS A 52 -24.12 2.27 7.45
CA LYS A 52 -25.39 2.41 6.73
C LYS A 52 -26.27 3.42 7.46
N THR A 53 -26.91 4.31 6.69
CA THR A 53 -27.85 5.30 7.18
C THR A 53 -29.00 5.49 6.19
N ASP A 54 -30.16 5.89 6.69
CA ASP A 54 -31.30 6.30 5.87
C ASP A 54 -31.30 7.82 5.60
N HIS A 55 -30.36 8.55 6.21
CA HIS A 55 -30.21 9.98 5.95
C HIS A 55 -29.49 10.23 4.62
N PRO A 56 -29.76 11.36 3.97
CA PRO A 56 -29.07 11.74 2.75
C PRO A 56 -27.55 11.83 2.96
N LEU A 57 -26.78 11.26 2.04
CA LEU A 57 -25.34 11.32 1.99
C LEU A 57 -24.87 12.34 0.95
N PRO A 58 -23.66 12.91 1.11
CA PRO A 58 -23.05 13.70 0.03
C PRO A 58 -22.91 12.87 -1.25
N ASN A 59 -22.87 13.54 -2.40
CA ASN A 59 -22.61 12.87 -3.68
C ASN A 59 -21.13 12.67 -3.97
N GLU A 60 -20.25 13.25 -3.14
CA GLU A 60 -18.81 13.30 -3.35
C GLU A 60 -18.07 12.82 -2.09
N ILE A 61 -16.77 12.48 -2.27
CA ILE A 61 -15.90 12.18 -1.15
C ILE A 61 -15.66 13.47 -0.34
N VAL A 62 -15.93 13.41 0.95
CA VAL A 62 -15.69 14.54 1.88
C VAL A 62 -14.45 14.30 2.69
N GLN A 63 -13.58 15.33 2.78
CA GLN A 63 -12.34 15.33 3.56
C GLN A 63 -12.46 16.31 4.75
N PHE A 64 -12.15 15.83 5.96
CA PHE A 64 -12.19 16.61 7.21
C PHE A 64 -11.07 16.18 8.21
N GLY A 65 -9.87 15.89 7.69
CA GLY A 65 -8.80 15.23 8.44
C GLY A 65 -8.95 13.70 8.46
N LYS A 66 -10.16 13.24 8.25
CA LYS A 66 -10.57 11.88 7.85
C LYS A 66 -11.27 12.00 6.49
N TRP A 67 -11.80 10.90 5.97
CA TRP A 67 -12.58 10.93 4.74
C TRP A 67 -13.86 10.10 4.88
N LEU A 68 -14.90 10.59 4.23
CA LEU A 68 -16.17 9.88 4.05
C LEU A 68 -16.36 9.64 2.56
N LEU A 69 -16.55 8.39 2.18
CA LEU A 69 -16.84 7.95 0.81
C LEU A 69 -18.27 7.42 0.76
N PRO A 70 -19.22 8.14 0.14
CA PRO A 70 -20.55 7.63 -0.05
C PRO A 70 -20.54 6.45 -1.03
N LEU A 71 -21.39 5.48 -0.75
CA LEU A 71 -21.64 4.30 -1.58
C LEU A 71 -23.13 4.22 -1.95
N ALA A 72 -23.49 3.24 -2.76
CA ALA A 72 -24.88 2.97 -3.09
C ALA A 72 -25.70 2.52 -1.86
N ASN A 73 -27.03 2.63 -1.94
CA ASN A 73 -27.98 2.08 -0.97
C ASN A 73 -27.83 2.60 0.47
N GLY A 74 -27.49 3.88 0.64
CA GLY A 74 -27.32 4.50 1.95
C GLY A 74 -26.09 4.02 2.72
N GLN A 75 -25.16 3.37 2.04
CA GLN A 75 -23.89 2.96 2.65
C GLN A 75 -22.81 4.04 2.45
N LEU A 76 -21.82 4.02 3.34
CA LEU A 76 -20.63 4.85 3.25
C LEU A 76 -19.42 4.15 3.86
N LYS A 77 -18.24 4.53 3.41
CA LYS A 77 -17.00 4.20 4.11
C LYS A 77 -16.47 5.42 4.84
N LEU A 78 -16.05 5.22 6.09
CA LEU A 78 -15.42 6.23 6.93
C LEU A 78 -13.99 5.80 7.28
N GLY A 79 -13.02 6.63 7.00
CA GLY A 79 -11.61 6.28 7.20
C GLY A 79 -10.68 7.48 7.21
N ALA A 80 -9.42 7.26 7.42
CA ALA A 80 -8.90 6.04 7.99
C ALA A 80 -8.11 6.39 9.25
N SER A 81 -8.00 5.42 10.14
CA SER A 81 -7.08 5.53 11.26
C SER A 81 -5.61 5.46 10.79
N TRP A 82 -4.69 5.75 11.71
CA TRP A 82 -3.27 5.74 11.43
C TRP A 82 -2.52 5.19 12.64
N GLN A 83 -2.02 3.95 12.52
CA GLN A 83 -1.37 3.24 13.60
C GLN A 83 -0.04 2.67 13.13
N TRP A 84 1.04 3.05 13.83
CA TRP A 84 2.39 2.57 13.52
C TRP A 84 2.67 1.20 14.12
N GLN A 85 2.14 0.91 15.31
CA GLN A 85 2.32 -0.35 16.03
C GLN A 85 1.13 -0.58 17.00
N PRO A 86 0.72 -1.83 17.27
CA PRO A 86 1.15 -3.04 16.57
C PRO A 86 0.57 -3.12 15.14
N LEU A 87 1.22 -3.91 14.26
CA LEU A 87 0.75 -4.23 12.92
C LEU A 87 0.24 -5.67 12.93
N ASP A 88 -0.91 -5.88 13.53
CA ASP A 88 -1.47 -7.22 13.81
C ASP A 88 -2.65 -7.59 12.91
N GLU A 89 -2.99 -6.71 11.95
CA GLU A 89 -4.14 -6.84 11.04
C GLU A 89 -5.49 -7.04 11.73
N LYS A 90 -5.58 -6.67 13.00
CA LYS A 90 -6.82 -6.78 13.76
C LYS A 90 -7.53 -5.44 13.84
N PRO A 91 -8.86 -5.41 13.65
CA PRO A 91 -9.65 -4.20 13.86
C PRO A 91 -9.46 -3.65 15.28
N ASN A 92 -9.21 -2.34 15.38
CA ASN A 92 -9.00 -1.65 16.64
C ASN A 92 -10.25 -0.84 17.01
N GLU A 93 -10.99 -1.28 18.04
CA GLU A 93 -12.25 -0.63 18.43
C GLU A 93 -12.03 0.83 18.88
N LYS A 94 -10.92 1.13 19.53
CA LYS A 94 -10.58 2.52 19.87
C LYS A 94 -10.42 3.38 18.63
N ALA A 95 -9.74 2.87 17.62
CA ALA A 95 -9.58 3.57 16.33
C ALA A 95 -10.93 3.78 15.62
N ALA A 96 -11.86 2.81 15.73
CA ALA A 96 -13.21 2.95 15.22
C ALA A 96 -13.97 4.08 15.90
N LEU A 97 -13.92 4.15 17.23
CA LEU A 97 -14.54 5.23 18.00
C LEU A 97 -13.93 6.60 17.67
N ASP A 98 -12.61 6.69 17.57
CA ASP A 98 -11.90 7.92 17.16
C ASP A 98 -12.32 8.39 15.75
N LEU A 99 -12.59 7.47 14.81
CA LEU A 99 -13.12 7.78 13.49
C LEU A 99 -14.54 8.34 13.54
N LEU A 100 -15.41 7.72 14.33
CA LEU A 100 -16.79 8.16 14.52
C LEU A 100 -16.84 9.53 15.20
N ASP A 101 -16.07 9.74 16.26
CA ASP A 101 -16.00 11.01 16.99
C ASP A 101 -15.47 12.15 16.10
N ALA A 102 -14.50 11.87 15.23
CA ALA A 102 -14.03 12.84 14.25
C ALA A 102 -15.08 13.18 13.18
N CYS A 103 -15.99 12.26 12.88
CA CYS A 103 -17.03 12.42 11.87
C CYS A 103 -18.25 13.21 12.38
N TYR A 104 -18.67 12.97 13.62
CA TYR A 104 -19.92 13.49 14.18
C TYR A 104 -20.10 15.03 14.18
N PRO A 105 -19.05 15.85 14.33
CA PRO A 105 -19.20 17.30 14.20
C PRO A 105 -19.67 17.77 12.81
N TYR A 106 -19.32 17.01 11.78
CA TYR A 106 -19.68 17.31 10.38
C TYR A 106 -20.96 16.60 9.93
N PHE A 107 -21.21 15.41 10.49
CA PHE A 107 -22.33 14.54 10.13
C PHE A 107 -23.02 13.99 11.38
N PRO A 108 -23.72 14.84 12.17
CA PRO A 108 -24.28 14.44 13.47
C PRO A 108 -25.34 13.33 13.36
N HIS A 109 -26.02 13.23 12.21
CA HIS A 109 -27.00 12.18 11.94
C HIS A 109 -26.38 10.78 11.85
N LEU A 110 -25.08 10.67 11.58
CA LEU A 110 -24.38 9.38 11.54
C LEU A 110 -24.20 8.74 12.94
N ARG A 111 -24.57 9.43 14.02
CA ARG A 111 -24.69 8.80 15.36
C ARG A 111 -25.72 7.66 15.40
N GLN A 112 -26.68 7.67 14.49
CA GLN A 112 -27.71 6.65 14.34
C GLN A 112 -27.38 5.63 13.23
N ALA A 113 -26.26 5.78 12.54
CA ALA A 113 -25.87 4.87 11.49
C ALA A 113 -25.49 3.49 12.06
N GLN A 114 -25.89 2.45 11.34
CA GLN A 114 -25.51 1.08 11.66
C GLN A 114 -24.09 0.81 11.14
N ARG A 115 -23.21 0.32 12.01
CA ARG A 115 -21.91 -0.21 11.57
C ARG A 115 -22.13 -1.60 10.96
N LEU A 116 -21.80 -1.74 9.67
CA LEU A 116 -21.89 -3.01 8.94
C LEU A 116 -20.58 -3.80 9.01
N GLU A 117 -19.44 -3.09 8.82
CA GLU A 117 -18.12 -3.71 8.76
C GLU A 117 -17.08 -2.83 9.46
N HIS A 118 -16.06 -3.49 9.97
CA HIS A 118 -14.84 -2.87 10.45
C HIS A 118 -13.65 -3.58 9.81
N ASN A 119 -13.06 -2.95 8.82
CA ASN A 119 -11.96 -3.48 8.05
C ASN A 119 -10.64 -2.82 8.45
N VAL A 120 -9.56 -3.58 8.38
CA VAL A 120 -8.21 -3.11 8.63
C VAL A 120 -7.32 -3.46 7.44
N GLY A 121 -6.30 -2.64 7.20
CA GLY A 121 -5.28 -2.92 6.21
C GLY A 121 -3.97 -2.23 6.53
N ILE A 122 -2.86 -2.83 6.09
CA ILE A 122 -1.52 -2.29 6.30
C ILE A 122 -1.02 -1.67 4.98
N ARG A 123 -0.76 -0.38 5.01
CA ARG A 123 -0.24 0.36 3.87
C ARG A 123 1.28 0.21 3.83
N PRO A 124 1.86 -0.14 2.67
CA PRO A 124 3.31 -0.18 2.50
C PRO A 124 3.88 1.24 2.38
N GLY A 125 3.91 1.99 3.48
CA GLY A 125 4.56 3.29 3.53
C GLY A 125 6.07 3.17 3.43
N THR A 126 6.74 4.26 3.05
CA THR A 126 8.19 4.36 2.94
C THR A 126 8.70 5.55 3.75
N ARG A 127 9.96 5.50 4.18
CA ARG A 127 10.57 6.55 5.00
C ARG A 127 10.53 7.93 4.32
N ASP A 128 10.79 7.97 3.03
CA ASP A 128 10.84 9.21 2.21
C ASP A 128 9.52 9.51 1.49
N LYS A 129 8.48 8.71 1.71
CA LYS A 129 7.16 8.84 1.07
C LYS A 129 7.18 8.68 -0.45
N GLN A 130 8.25 8.08 -1.00
CA GLN A 130 8.39 7.76 -2.42
C GLN A 130 8.33 6.24 -2.62
N PRO A 131 7.76 5.75 -3.71
CA PRO A 131 7.68 4.31 -3.96
C PRO A 131 9.04 3.68 -4.23
N PHE A 132 9.09 2.36 -4.20
CA PHE A 132 10.24 1.54 -4.55
C PHE A 132 10.03 0.89 -5.90
N LEU A 133 10.80 1.34 -6.90
CA LEU A 133 10.82 0.79 -8.25
C LEU A 133 12.26 0.44 -8.63
N GLY A 134 12.45 -0.69 -9.25
CA GLY A 134 13.77 -1.02 -9.80
C GLY A 134 14.11 -2.49 -9.76
N GLN A 135 15.32 -2.75 -10.21
CA GLN A 135 15.94 -4.07 -10.27
C GLN A 135 16.87 -4.25 -9.06
N HIS A 136 16.90 -5.45 -8.51
CA HIS A 136 17.83 -5.80 -7.43
C HIS A 136 19.28 -5.61 -7.89
N PRO A 137 20.16 -4.99 -7.09
CA PRO A 137 21.53 -4.68 -7.50
C PRO A 137 22.37 -5.88 -7.92
N GLU A 138 22.17 -7.03 -7.27
CA GLU A 138 22.96 -8.25 -7.50
C GLU A 138 22.19 -9.34 -8.26
N GLN A 139 20.85 -9.20 -8.44
CA GLN A 139 19.99 -10.20 -9.05
C GLN A 139 19.13 -9.56 -10.14
N SER A 140 19.62 -9.57 -11.37
CA SER A 140 18.99 -8.87 -12.50
C SER A 140 17.58 -9.35 -12.87
N ASN A 141 17.20 -10.54 -12.41
CA ASN A 141 15.89 -11.15 -12.67
C ASN A 141 14.84 -10.74 -11.63
N LEU A 142 15.25 -10.07 -10.54
CA LEU A 142 14.36 -9.64 -9.47
C LEU A 142 14.10 -8.14 -9.57
N LEU A 143 12.83 -7.78 -9.62
CA LEU A 143 12.39 -6.39 -9.64
C LEU A 143 11.39 -6.14 -8.49
N VAL A 144 11.31 -4.87 -8.08
CA VAL A 144 10.33 -4.42 -7.09
C VAL A 144 9.47 -3.29 -7.66
N PHE A 145 8.17 -3.34 -7.36
CA PHE A 145 7.20 -2.29 -7.62
C PHE A 145 6.28 -2.17 -6.40
N ASN A 146 6.68 -1.35 -5.43
CA ASN A 146 6.05 -1.35 -4.10
C ASN A 146 6.17 0.02 -3.40
N GLY A 147 5.71 0.14 -2.17
CA GLY A 147 5.95 1.31 -1.33
C GLY A 147 5.03 2.50 -1.59
N PHE A 148 3.86 2.32 -2.18
CA PHE A 148 2.94 3.42 -2.55
C PHE A 148 2.15 4.02 -1.39
N GLY A 149 2.21 3.42 -0.21
CA GLY A 149 1.56 3.91 1.00
C GLY A 149 0.06 4.14 0.83
N SER A 150 -0.43 5.29 1.31
CA SER A 150 -1.85 5.67 1.22
C SER A 150 -2.27 6.29 -0.12
N LYS A 151 -1.33 6.51 -1.05
CA LYS A 151 -1.57 7.19 -2.33
C LYS A 151 -1.52 6.26 -3.54
N GLY A 152 -1.58 4.94 -3.32
CA GLY A 152 -1.41 3.94 -4.37
C GLY A 152 -2.36 4.15 -5.55
N SER A 153 -3.65 4.34 -5.31
CA SER A 153 -4.65 4.56 -6.38
C SER A 153 -4.33 5.74 -7.29
N LEU A 154 -3.67 6.77 -6.75
CA LEU A 154 -3.29 7.97 -7.51
C LEU A 154 -1.94 7.79 -8.23
N LEU A 155 -0.98 7.16 -7.57
CA LEU A 155 0.41 7.14 -8.03
C LEU A 155 0.74 5.94 -8.91
N ILE A 156 0.11 4.79 -8.69
CA ILE A 156 0.41 3.54 -9.40
C ILE A 156 0.30 3.69 -10.92
N PRO A 157 -0.75 4.28 -11.52
CA PRO A 157 -0.86 4.33 -12.97
C PRO A 157 0.32 5.05 -13.64
N TRP A 158 0.72 6.20 -13.08
CA TRP A 158 1.85 6.98 -13.60
C TRP A 158 3.19 6.25 -13.47
N HIS A 159 3.42 5.59 -12.33
CA HIS A 159 4.65 4.85 -12.09
C HIS A 159 4.70 3.54 -12.87
N ALA A 160 3.56 2.87 -13.06
CA ALA A 160 3.48 1.63 -13.83
C ALA A 160 3.87 1.85 -15.30
N GLU A 161 3.43 2.96 -15.92
CA GLU A 161 3.84 3.32 -17.26
C GLU A 161 5.37 3.49 -17.36
N ARG A 162 5.98 4.18 -16.40
CA ARG A 162 7.44 4.42 -16.36
C ARG A 162 8.21 3.14 -16.06
N PHE A 163 7.70 2.32 -15.18
CA PHE A 163 8.28 1.02 -14.88
C PHE A 163 8.22 0.09 -16.09
N LEU A 164 7.13 0.11 -16.87
CA LEU A 164 7.03 -0.61 -18.14
C LEU A 164 8.11 -0.15 -19.13
N ARG A 165 8.31 1.16 -19.29
CA ARG A 165 9.34 1.72 -20.19
C ARG A 165 10.76 1.37 -19.72
N TYR A 166 11.03 1.43 -18.43
CA TYR A 166 12.29 0.96 -17.82
C TYR A 166 12.55 -0.50 -18.19
N PHE A 167 11.57 -1.34 -17.99
CA PHE A 167 11.64 -2.77 -18.18
C PHE A 167 11.76 -3.18 -19.66
N THR A 168 11.05 -2.49 -20.59
CA THR A 168 10.99 -2.86 -22.01
C THR A 168 11.91 -2.05 -22.93
N ARG A 169 12.34 -0.86 -22.50
CA ARG A 169 13.09 0.09 -23.34
C ARG A 169 14.37 0.60 -22.69
N ALA A 170 14.70 0.13 -21.50
CA ALA A 170 15.83 0.62 -20.70
C ALA A 170 15.78 2.14 -20.44
N GLU A 171 14.59 2.76 -20.43
CA GLU A 171 14.43 4.16 -20.02
C GLU A 171 14.68 4.30 -18.50
N PRO A 172 15.36 5.36 -18.03
CA PRO A 172 15.65 5.52 -16.62
C PRO A 172 14.35 5.70 -15.80
N LEU A 173 14.35 5.16 -14.59
CA LEU A 173 13.29 5.41 -13.60
C LEU A 173 13.38 6.84 -13.06
N PRO A 174 12.26 7.40 -12.56
CA PRO A 174 12.30 8.62 -11.77
C PRO A 174 13.25 8.44 -10.57
N THR A 175 14.22 9.33 -10.41
CA THR A 175 15.26 9.21 -9.35
C THR A 175 14.68 9.11 -7.95
N SER A 176 13.54 9.75 -7.70
CA SER A 176 12.84 9.67 -6.42
C SER A 176 12.19 8.32 -6.15
N ALA A 177 11.94 7.51 -7.18
CA ALA A 177 11.29 6.20 -7.05
C ALA A 177 12.27 5.04 -7.25
N ASP A 178 13.42 5.28 -7.91
CA ASP A 178 14.44 4.27 -8.15
C ASP A 178 15.07 3.80 -6.83
N ILE A 179 15.05 2.48 -6.59
CA ILE A 179 15.65 1.88 -5.39
C ILE A 179 17.16 2.07 -5.29
N ASN A 180 17.83 2.39 -6.41
CA ASN A 180 19.27 2.68 -6.43
C ASN A 180 19.65 3.84 -5.49
N ARG A 181 18.70 4.71 -5.09
CA ARG A 181 18.92 5.75 -4.09
C ARG A 181 19.29 5.22 -2.69
N TYR A 182 19.11 3.92 -2.47
CA TYR A 182 19.46 3.24 -1.20
C TYR A 182 20.59 2.23 -1.32
N THR A 183 21.07 1.92 -2.53
CA THR A 183 22.09 0.87 -2.73
C THR A 183 23.40 1.18 -2.03
N HIS A 184 23.81 2.45 -1.98
CA HIS A 184 25.02 2.86 -1.28
C HIS A 184 25.02 2.48 0.20
N ASP A 185 23.88 2.56 0.87
CA ASP A 185 23.76 2.27 2.29
C ASP A 185 23.93 0.77 2.63
N TYR A 186 23.65 -0.12 1.66
CA TYR A 186 23.52 -1.56 1.88
C TYR A 186 24.51 -2.42 1.08
N PHE A 187 25.00 -1.98 -0.07
CA PHE A 187 25.81 -2.78 -1.01
C PHE A 187 27.24 -2.26 -1.23
N THR A 188 27.60 -1.12 -0.70
CA THR A 188 28.96 -0.52 -0.84
C THR A 188 29.83 -0.76 0.41
N ARG A 189 29.82 -1.98 0.94
CA ARG A 189 30.76 -2.37 2.00
C ARG A 189 31.88 -3.22 1.44
#